data_6835e4ca538415e38048267c5605e5fb
#
_entry.id   6835e4ca538415e38048267c5605e5fb
#
_cell.length_a   1.000
_cell.length_b   1.000
_cell.length_c   1.000
_cell.angle_alpha   90.00
_cell.angle_beta   90.00
_cell.angle_gamma   90.00
#
_symmetry.space_group_name_H-M   'P 1'
#
loop_
_entity.id
_entity.type
_entity.pdbx_description
1 polymer ?
#
loop_
_entity_poly.entity_id
_entity_poly.type
_entity_poly.pdbx_seq_one_letter_code
_entity_poly.pdbx_strand_id
1 'polypeptide(L)'
;MVAGYGMSSWLKVLESFPDDMAVCQLMPDNKQSLDSALQRHEGTAQYLFLTTWGQQWLDGRRRTGSQAVLESELLPVNDLCLFTGAILLSLMECFDPRKFSWLLDAATHADTQVNQRALVIIAIILHIHSSRLRLYPELMAKCYRFSMRTAASANS
;
A
#
# COMPACT_ATOMS: atom_id res chain seq x y z
N MET A 1 20.06 -9.72 9.46
CA MET A 1 20.58 -8.95 8.32
C MET A 1 19.71 -9.24 7.11
N VAL A 2 18.77 -8.37 6.80
CA VAL A 2 17.79 -8.55 5.72
C VAL A 2 18.11 -7.56 4.57
N ALA A 3 19.36 -7.16 4.45
CA ALA A 3 19.84 -6.28 3.41
C ALA A 3 20.01 -7.06 2.11
N GLY A 4 19.08 -6.97 1.20
CA GLY A 4 19.22 -7.54 -0.14
C GLY A 4 17.95 -8.09 -0.79
N TYR A 5 16.88 -8.27 -0.04
CA TYR A 5 15.59 -8.65 -0.64
C TYR A 5 14.87 -7.39 -1.12
N GLY A 6 14.76 -7.22 -2.43
CA GLY A 6 13.97 -6.15 -3.01
C GLY A 6 12.49 -6.28 -2.66
N MET A 7 11.74 -5.19 -2.80
CA MET A 7 10.29 -5.17 -2.49
C MET A 7 9.51 -6.30 -3.21
N SER A 8 9.97 -6.71 -4.40
CA SER A 8 9.37 -7.82 -5.14
C SER A 8 9.45 -9.17 -4.43
N SER A 9 10.50 -9.40 -3.64
CA SER A 9 10.66 -10.62 -2.85
C SER A 9 9.66 -10.68 -1.69
N TRP A 10 9.47 -9.58 -1.00
CA TRP A 10 8.48 -9.46 0.08
C TRP A 10 7.04 -9.58 -0.43
N LEU A 11 6.77 -8.99 -1.58
CA LEU A 11 5.47 -9.08 -2.23
C LEU A 11 5.10 -10.54 -2.53
N LYS A 12 6.02 -11.33 -3.06
CA LYS A 12 5.80 -12.75 -3.32
C LYS A 12 5.43 -13.55 -2.07
N VAL A 13 6.05 -13.25 -0.93
CA VAL A 13 5.72 -13.90 0.35
C VAL A 13 4.28 -13.59 0.76
N LEU A 14 3.85 -12.34 0.62
CA LEU A 14 2.48 -11.94 0.94
C LEU A 14 1.46 -12.54 -0.05
N GLU A 15 1.80 -12.59 -1.34
CA GLU A 15 0.94 -13.17 -2.38
C GLU A 15 0.74 -14.68 -2.22
N SER A 16 1.76 -15.40 -1.73
CA SER A 16 1.67 -16.85 -1.51
C SER A 16 0.90 -17.23 -0.26
N PHE A 17 0.65 -16.31 0.65
CA PHE A 17 0.04 -16.61 1.96
C PHE A 17 -1.33 -17.29 1.88
N PRO A 18 -2.28 -16.88 1.03
CA PRO A 18 -3.57 -17.58 0.91
C PRO A 18 -3.42 -19.04 0.47
N ASP A 19 -2.51 -19.31 -0.47
CA ASP A 19 -2.25 -20.68 -0.94
C ASP A 19 -1.55 -21.52 0.13
N ASP A 20 -0.58 -20.95 0.83
CA ASP A 20 0.10 -21.60 1.95
C ASP A 20 -0.90 -21.99 3.05
N MET A 21 -1.85 -21.09 3.35
CA MET A 21 -2.91 -21.36 4.33
C MET A 21 -3.85 -22.47 3.85
N ALA A 22 -4.24 -22.47 2.58
CA ALA A 22 -5.10 -23.50 2.01
C ALA A 22 -4.41 -24.88 2.06
N VAL A 23 -3.13 -24.96 1.72
CA VAL A 23 -2.33 -26.20 1.82
C VAL A 23 -2.26 -26.67 3.26
N CYS A 24 -1.99 -25.78 4.20
CA CYS A 24 -1.93 -26.12 5.63
C CYS A 24 -3.25 -26.67 6.16
N GLN A 25 -4.40 -26.19 5.70
CA GLN A 25 -5.71 -26.66 6.11
C GLN A 25 -6.04 -28.08 5.62
N LEU A 26 -5.43 -28.50 4.51
CA LEU A 26 -5.66 -29.82 3.93
C LEU A 26 -4.83 -30.93 4.59
N MET A 27 -3.84 -30.58 5.41
CA MET A 27 -2.96 -31.55 6.05
C MET A 27 -3.42 -31.87 7.48
N PRO A 28 -3.63 -33.15 7.86
CA PRO A 28 -4.29 -33.50 9.11
C PRO A 28 -3.50 -33.27 10.41
N ASP A 29 -2.21 -32.98 10.36
CA ASP A 29 -1.38 -32.85 11.58
C ASP A 29 -0.49 -31.58 11.53
N ASN A 30 -1.11 -30.41 11.32
CA ASN A 30 -0.40 -29.30 10.71
C ASN A 30 -0.33 -28.01 11.51
N LYS A 31 -0.53 -28.08 12.81
CA LYS A 31 -0.49 -26.92 13.68
C LYS A 31 0.85 -26.15 13.57
N GLN A 32 1.96 -26.88 13.50
CA GLN A 32 3.29 -26.28 13.40
C GLN A 32 3.53 -25.60 12.04
N SER A 33 3.05 -26.18 10.96
CA SER A 33 3.17 -25.57 9.62
C SER A 33 2.28 -24.33 9.50
N LEU A 34 1.09 -24.38 10.08
CA LEU A 34 0.18 -23.23 10.14
C LEU A 34 0.81 -22.08 10.92
N ASP A 35 1.35 -22.35 12.11
CA ASP A 35 2.03 -21.34 12.93
C ASP A 35 3.23 -20.72 12.20
N SER A 36 4.01 -21.55 11.48
CA SER A 36 5.14 -21.07 10.69
C SER A 36 4.71 -20.18 9.53
N ALA A 37 3.63 -20.52 8.82
CA ALA A 37 3.09 -19.70 7.73
C ALA A 37 2.56 -18.36 8.25
N LEU A 38 1.84 -18.37 9.37
CA LEU A 38 1.35 -17.16 10.02
C LEU A 38 2.49 -16.24 10.47
N GLN A 39 3.50 -16.79 11.14
CA GLN A 39 4.66 -16.02 11.60
C GLN A 39 5.43 -15.39 10.44
N ARG A 40 5.62 -16.13 9.35
CA ARG A 40 6.28 -15.59 8.15
C ARG A 40 5.48 -14.46 7.52
N HIS A 41 4.18 -14.62 7.40
CA HIS A 41 3.29 -13.58 6.88
C HIS A 41 3.31 -12.32 7.76
N GLU A 42 3.11 -12.49 9.07
CA GLU A 42 3.11 -11.37 10.01
C GLU A 42 4.44 -10.63 10.03
N GLY A 43 5.56 -11.36 10.04
CA GLY A 43 6.89 -10.78 10.01
C GLY A 43 7.15 -9.99 8.72
N THR A 44 6.70 -10.49 7.58
CA THR A 44 6.82 -9.82 6.28
C THR A 44 5.94 -8.58 6.23
N ALA A 45 4.68 -8.68 6.65
CA ALA A 45 3.75 -7.56 6.68
C ALA A 45 4.24 -6.45 7.61
N GLN A 46 4.74 -6.81 8.78
CA GLN A 46 5.33 -5.85 9.74
C GLN A 46 6.57 -5.17 9.17
N TYR A 47 7.44 -5.90 8.52
CA TYR A 47 8.64 -5.34 7.87
C TYR A 47 8.26 -4.33 6.79
N LEU A 48 7.33 -4.68 5.92
CA LEU A 48 6.85 -3.76 4.88
C LEU A 48 6.19 -2.52 5.46
N PHE A 49 5.39 -2.69 6.51
CA PHE A 49 4.75 -1.57 7.21
C PHE A 49 5.80 -0.60 7.75
N LEU A 50 6.75 -1.10 8.52
CA LEU A 50 7.80 -0.28 9.15
C LEU A 50 8.71 0.38 8.11
N THR A 51 9.07 -0.34 7.05
CA THR A 51 9.90 0.18 5.97
C THR A 51 9.16 1.28 5.19
N THR A 52 7.88 1.08 4.90
CA THR A 52 7.05 2.06 4.20
C THR A 52 6.83 3.31 5.04
N TRP A 53 6.59 3.14 6.33
CA TRP A 53 6.44 4.26 7.25
C TRP A 53 7.75 5.06 7.42
N GLY A 54 8.84 4.38 7.73
CA GLY A 54 10.09 5.02 8.15
C GLY A 54 11.01 5.50 7.01
N GLN A 55 10.77 5.08 5.76
CA GLN A 55 11.67 5.39 4.65
C GLN A 55 11.02 6.30 3.61
N GLN A 56 11.78 7.28 3.14
CA GLN A 56 11.37 8.12 2.02
C GLN A 56 11.56 7.38 0.69
N TRP A 57 10.66 7.62 -0.25
CA TRP A 57 10.74 7.05 -1.60
C TRP A 57 11.58 7.94 -2.52
N LEU A 58 12.88 7.98 -2.25
CA LEU A 58 13.81 8.84 -2.96
C LEU A 58 14.22 8.30 -4.33
N ASP A 59 14.12 7.00 -4.54
CA ASP A 59 14.53 6.35 -5.78
C ASP A 59 13.35 5.74 -6.57
N GLY A 60 13.55 5.60 -7.87
CA GLY A 60 12.54 5.02 -8.77
C GLY A 60 12.24 3.53 -8.50
N ARG A 61 13.15 2.79 -7.86
CA ARG A 61 12.98 1.37 -7.56
C ARG A 61 11.86 1.13 -6.56
N ARG A 62 11.75 1.97 -5.53
CA ARG A 62 10.70 1.87 -4.53
C ARG A 62 9.34 2.24 -5.09
N ARG A 63 9.31 3.21 -6.00
CA ARG A 63 8.10 3.56 -6.74
C ARG A 63 7.58 2.37 -7.55
N THR A 64 8.45 1.68 -8.26
CA THR A 64 8.09 0.49 -9.05
C THR A 64 7.58 -0.65 -8.17
N GLY A 65 8.24 -0.91 -7.04
CA GLY A 65 7.80 -1.91 -6.07
C GLY A 65 6.45 -1.59 -5.44
N SER A 66 6.23 -0.33 -5.11
CA SER A 66 4.95 0.12 -4.52
C SER A 66 3.81 0.07 -5.54
N GLN A 67 4.10 0.32 -6.80
CA GLN A 67 3.14 0.15 -7.88
C GLN A 67 2.76 -1.33 -8.05
N ALA A 68 3.74 -2.23 -7.97
CA ALA A 68 3.49 -3.68 -8.00
C ALA A 68 2.59 -4.14 -6.85
N VAL A 69 2.76 -3.58 -5.66
CA VAL A 69 1.87 -3.84 -4.50
C VAL A 69 0.43 -3.46 -4.83
N LEU A 70 0.22 -2.29 -5.43
CA LEU A 70 -1.11 -1.81 -5.78
C LEU A 70 -1.77 -2.62 -6.89
N GLU A 71 -1.00 -3.06 -7.87
CA GLU A 71 -1.48 -3.78 -9.04
C GLU A 71 -1.63 -5.29 -8.81
N SER A 72 -1.13 -5.81 -7.69
CA SER A 72 -1.21 -7.24 -7.39
C SER A 72 -2.65 -7.69 -7.14
N GLU A 73 -3.11 -8.65 -7.93
CA GLU A 73 -4.41 -9.32 -7.74
C GLU A 73 -4.35 -10.44 -6.70
N LEU A 74 -3.15 -10.89 -6.35
CA LEU A 74 -2.92 -12.00 -5.41
C LEU A 74 -2.71 -11.53 -3.97
N LEU A 75 -2.43 -10.25 -3.77
CA LEU A 75 -2.18 -9.69 -2.45
C LEU A 75 -3.47 -9.64 -1.63
N PRO A 76 -3.46 -10.18 -0.39
CA PRO A 76 -4.63 -10.04 0.49
C PRO A 76 -5.01 -8.57 0.72
N VAL A 77 -6.30 -8.28 0.67
CA VAL A 77 -6.84 -6.91 0.84
C VAL A 77 -6.40 -6.31 2.19
N ASN A 78 -6.37 -7.11 3.24
CA ASN A 78 -5.93 -6.65 4.56
C ASN A 78 -4.47 -6.15 4.54
N ASP A 79 -3.59 -6.83 3.81
CA ASP A 79 -2.19 -6.41 3.67
C ASP A 79 -2.06 -5.11 2.89
N LEU A 80 -2.86 -4.94 1.83
CA LEU A 80 -2.91 -3.70 1.07
C LEU A 80 -3.47 -2.54 1.90
N CYS A 81 -4.48 -2.80 2.72
CA CYS A 81 -5.02 -1.82 3.67
C CYS A 81 -3.98 -1.42 4.73
N LEU A 82 -3.20 -2.38 5.22
CA LEU A 82 -2.11 -2.13 6.16
C LEU A 82 -1.01 -1.27 5.53
N PHE A 83 -0.62 -1.57 4.30
CA PHE A 83 0.34 -0.79 3.53
C PHE A 83 -0.14 0.66 3.33
N THR A 84 -1.41 0.83 2.99
CA THR A 84 -2.04 2.15 2.85
C THR A 84 -2.02 2.93 4.18
N GLY A 85 -2.23 2.25 5.30
CA GLY A 85 -2.10 2.83 6.64
C GLY A 85 -0.67 3.29 6.97
N ALA A 86 0.34 2.53 6.56
CA ALA A 86 1.74 2.92 6.72
C ALA A 86 2.07 4.20 5.94
N ILE A 87 1.50 4.35 4.74
CA ILE A 87 1.63 5.56 3.93
C ILE A 87 1.00 6.76 4.64
N LEU A 88 -0.18 6.60 5.24
CA LEU A 88 -0.81 7.65 6.04
C LEU A 88 0.13 8.13 7.14
N LEU A 89 0.65 7.23 7.97
CA LEU A 89 1.52 7.58 9.08
C LEU A 89 2.79 8.29 8.59
N SER A 90 3.37 7.82 7.51
CA SER A 90 4.54 8.45 6.91
C SER A 90 4.26 9.87 6.42
N LEU A 91 3.13 10.09 5.75
CA LEU A 91 2.73 11.39 5.23
C LEU A 91 2.30 12.36 6.34
N MET A 92 1.83 11.87 7.48
CA MET A 92 1.54 12.71 8.64
C MET A 92 2.83 13.29 9.25
N GLU A 93 3.92 12.52 9.21
CA GLU A 93 5.22 12.98 9.72
C GLU A 93 5.94 13.89 8.72
N CYS A 94 5.99 13.46 7.46
CA CYS A 94 6.71 14.18 6.41
C CYS A 94 6.01 14.00 5.06
N PHE A 95 5.76 15.11 4.36
CA PHE A 95 5.16 15.04 3.03
C PHE A 95 6.14 14.44 2.02
N ASP A 96 5.70 13.37 1.35
CA ASP A 96 6.39 12.71 0.26
C ASP A 96 5.48 12.71 -0.98
N PRO A 97 5.86 13.44 -2.06
CA PRO A 97 5.02 13.56 -3.25
C PRO A 97 4.78 12.22 -3.94
N ARG A 98 5.72 11.29 -3.86
CA ARG A 98 5.58 9.96 -4.48
C ARG A 98 4.57 9.10 -3.74
N LYS A 99 4.58 9.13 -2.41
CA LYS A 99 3.59 8.44 -1.58
C LYS A 99 2.20 9.01 -1.78
N PHE A 100 2.09 10.33 -1.87
CA PHE A 100 0.81 10.97 -2.14
C PHE A 100 0.28 10.62 -3.54
N SER A 101 1.16 10.58 -4.55
CA SER A 101 0.80 10.13 -5.90
C SER A 101 0.30 8.68 -5.91
N TRP A 102 0.93 7.80 -5.13
CA TRP A 102 0.48 6.42 -4.95
C TRP A 102 -0.93 6.33 -4.34
N LEU A 103 -1.24 7.19 -3.36
CA LEU A 103 -2.58 7.26 -2.76
C LEU A 103 -3.65 7.64 -3.78
N LEU A 104 -3.35 8.57 -4.69
CA LEU A 104 -4.27 8.94 -5.76
C LEU A 104 -4.58 7.74 -6.67
N ASP A 105 -3.60 6.90 -6.95
CA ASP A 105 -3.80 5.66 -7.70
C ASP A 105 -4.60 4.63 -6.87
N ALA A 106 -4.31 4.49 -5.58
CA ALA A 106 -5.05 3.61 -4.68
C ALA A 106 -6.52 4.00 -4.54
N ALA A 107 -6.83 5.29 -4.63
CA ALA A 107 -8.21 5.78 -4.59
C ALA A 107 -9.05 5.38 -5.82
N THR A 108 -8.42 4.86 -6.88
CA THR A 108 -9.09 4.29 -8.04
C THR A 108 -9.06 2.76 -8.05
N HIS A 109 -8.61 2.13 -6.97
CA HIS A 109 -8.53 0.68 -6.85
C HIS A 109 -9.93 0.04 -6.91
N ALA A 110 -10.01 -1.15 -7.51
CA ALA A 110 -11.27 -1.88 -7.67
C ALA A 110 -11.89 -2.31 -6.33
N ASP A 111 -11.05 -2.65 -5.35
CA ASP A 111 -11.52 -3.01 -4.01
C ASP A 111 -12.00 -1.79 -3.24
N THR A 112 -13.22 -1.85 -2.75
CA THR A 112 -13.88 -0.74 -2.04
C THR A 112 -13.18 -0.37 -0.73
N GLN A 113 -12.63 -1.34 0.00
CA GLN A 113 -11.93 -1.05 1.26
C GLN A 113 -10.65 -0.24 1.01
N VAL A 114 -9.87 -0.63 0.01
CA VAL A 114 -8.64 0.08 -0.38
C VAL A 114 -8.97 1.49 -0.87
N ASN A 115 -9.90 1.59 -1.79
CA ASN A 115 -10.35 2.84 -2.39
C ASN A 115 -10.85 3.84 -1.33
N GLN A 116 -11.75 3.43 -0.45
CA GLN A 116 -12.29 4.29 0.60
C GLN A 116 -11.23 4.73 1.61
N ARG A 117 -10.31 3.83 2.00
CA ARG A 117 -9.19 4.20 2.87
C ARG A 117 -8.30 5.23 2.22
N ALA A 118 -7.95 5.06 0.96
CA ALA A 118 -7.15 6.02 0.21
C ALA A 118 -7.81 7.38 0.12
N LEU A 119 -9.12 7.44 -0.14
CA LEU A 119 -9.89 8.69 -0.18
C LEU A 119 -9.86 9.44 1.16
N VAL A 120 -10.08 8.74 2.26
CA VAL A 120 -10.02 9.33 3.61
C VAL A 120 -8.62 9.87 3.90
N ILE A 121 -7.58 9.09 3.57
CA ILE A 121 -6.19 9.50 3.78
C ILE A 121 -5.85 10.73 2.93
N ILE A 122 -6.27 10.77 1.68
CA ILE A 122 -6.08 11.94 0.80
C ILE A 122 -6.71 13.19 1.44
N ALA A 123 -7.93 13.10 1.95
CA ALA A 123 -8.61 14.21 2.61
C ALA A 123 -7.83 14.71 3.83
N ILE A 124 -7.33 13.80 4.66
CA ILE A 124 -6.52 14.15 5.84
C ILE A 124 -5.22 14.84 5.42
N ILE A 125 -4.50 14.30 4.45
CA ILE A 125 -3.21 14.84 4.01
C ILE A 125 -3.39 16.18 3.29
N LEU A 126 -4.43 16.36 2.50
CA LEU A 126 -4.76 17.64 1.90
C LEU A 126 -5.03 18.71 2.99
N HIS A 127 -5.68 18.33 4.07
CA HIS A 127 -5.92 19.25 5.19
C HIS A 127 -4.61 19.65 5.90
N ILE A 128 -3.72 18.68 6.12
CA ILE A 128 -2.46 18.90 6.86
C ILE A 128 -1.41 19.60 5.99
N HIS A 129 -1.26 19.17 4.74
CA HIS A 129 -0.15 19.55 3.86
C HIS A 129 -0.55 20.33 2.61
N SER A 130 -1.67 21.06 2.63
CA SER A 130 -2.12 21.83 1.48
C SER A 130 -1.09 22.83 0.96
N SER A 131 -0.34 23.47 1.84
CA SER A 131 0.73 24.40 1.47
C SER A 131 1.89 23.73 0.77
N ARG A 132 2.24 22.51 1.19
CA ARG A 132 3.34 21.74 0.58
C ARG A 132 2.96 21.20 -0.79
N LEU A 133 1.72 20.79 -0.98
CA LEU A 133 1.23 20.29 -2.25
C LEU A 133 1.40 21.31 -3.38
N ARG A 134 1.29 22.61 -3.09
CA ARG A 134 1.48 23.70 -4.06
C ARG A 134 2.89 23.77 -4.65
N LEU A 135 3.89 23.16 -3.99
CA LEU A 135 5.26 23.11 -4.47
C LEU A 135 5.47 22.06 -5.57
N TYR A 136 4.46 21.22 -5.82
CA TYR A 136 4.51 20.10 -6.79
C TYR A 136 3.43 20.26 -7.86
N PRO A 137 3.69 21.04 -8.94
CA PRO A 137 2.67 21.32 -9.97
C PRO A 137 2.13 20.07 -10.66
N GLU A 138 2.98 19.07 -10.90
CA GLU A 138 2.57 17.79 -11.51
C GLU A 138 1.61 17.01 -10.62
N LEU A 139 1.86 17.03 -9.33
CA LEU A 139 1.02 16.39 -8.34
C LEU A 139 -0.33 17.12 -8.20
N MET A 140 -0.31 18.45 -8.23
CA MET A 140 -1.53 19.27 -8.28
C MET A 140 -2.38 18.95 -9.51
N ALA A 141 -1.75 18.81 -10.68
CA ALA A 141 -2.45 18.41 -11.91
C ALA A 141 -3.08 17.02 -11.78
N LYS A 142 -2.38 16.07 -11.17
CA LYS A 142 -2.91 14.72 -10.89
C LYS A 142 -4.10 14.75 -9.94
N CYS A 143 -4.04 15.54 -8.87
CA CYS A 143 -5.15 15.76 -7.94
C CYS A 143 -6.37 16.34 -8.65
N TYR A 144 -6.17 17.33 -9.50
CA TYR A 144 -7.24 17.95 -10.27
C TYR A 144 -7.93 16.95 -11.20
N ARG A 145 -7.15 16.17 -11.96
CA ARG A 145 -7.68 15.11 -12.83
C ARG A 145 -8.47 14.06 -12.03
N PHE A 146 -7.99 13.70 -10.86
CA PHE A 146 -8.68 12.78 -9.96
C PHE A 146 -10.02 13.36 -9.50
N SER A 147 -10.04 14.60 -9.05
CA SER A 147 -11.25 15.29 -8.60
C SER A 147 -12.30 15.37 -9.71
N MET A 148 -11.90 15.68 -10.94
CA MET A 148 -12.79 15.74 -12.09
C MET A 148 -13.42 14.39 -12.42
N ARG A 149 -12.64 13.31 -12.36
CA ARG A 149 -13.15 11.95 -12.59
C ARG A 149 -14.15 11.52 -11.51
N THR A 150 -13.87 11.83 -10.26
CA THR A 150 -14.74 11.50 -9.14
C THR A 150 -16.06 12.24 -9.22
N ALA A 151 -16.02 13.53 -9.59
CA ALA A 151 -17.22 14.35 -9.80
C ALA A 151 -18.08 13.83 -10.97
N ALA A 152 -17.45 13.42 -12.07
CA ALA A 152 -18.15 12.83 -13.22
C ALA A 152 -18.83 11.51 -12.89
N SER A 153 -18.18 10.67 -12.07
CA SER A 153 -18.74 9.40 -11.61
C SER A 153 -19.92 9.57 -10.65
N ALA A 154 -19.92 10.63 -9.83
CA ALA A 154 -21.00 10.93 -8.89
C ALA A 154 -22.27 11.44 -9.58
N ASN A 155 -22.15 11.99 -10.79
CA ASN A 155 -23.27 12.51 -11.58
C ASN A 155 -23.85 11.48 -12.59
N SER A 156 -23.34 10.26 -12.59
CA SER A 156 -23.83 9.14 -13.40
C SER A 156 -24.69 8.23 -12.56
#